data_9bc3508618a43cd016a81a841b5d384d
#
_entry.id   9bc3508618a43cd016a81a841b5d384d
#
_cell.length_a   1.000
_cell.length_b   1.000
_cell.length_c   1.000
_cell.angle_alpha   90.00
_cell.angle_beta   90.00
_cell.angle_gamma   90.00
#
_symmetry.space_group_name_H-M   'P 1'
#
loop_
_entity.id
_entity.type
_entity.pdbx_description
1 polymer ?
#
loop_
_entity_poly.entity_id
_entity_poly.type
_entity_poly.pdbx_seq_one_letter_code
_entity_poly.pdbx_strand_id
1 'polypeptide(L)'
;MATKKTIITKDQIVSMYMNYVLEHSEKPKSVYHFTKINDFTETEFYAFFGTIESIEKEIFKMFVDKTIDLLNKNKEYELYDMKGKMLSFYFTFFEILTANRSYVVLVLKEHDNQLKKLMQLSGLRNSFRDYLSEIITDDFRTQQEKLQNFQEKAFLEASWIQLLLTLKFWL
;
A
#
# COMPACT_ATOMS: atom_id res chain seq x y z
N MET A 1 -4.02 -33.16 24.54
CA MET A 1 -4.81 -31.91 24.36
C MET A 1 -4.58 -31.45 22.93
N ALA A 2 -5.58 -31.44 22.07
CA ALA A 2 -5.42 -30.97 20.69
C ALA A 2 -5.27 -29.45 20.72
N THR A 3 -4.09 -28.97 20.41
CA THR A 3 -3.81 -27.54 20.24
C THR A 3 -4.69 -27.06 19.10
N LYS A 4 -5.62 -26.15 19.40
CA LYS A 4 -6.51 -25.51 18.43
C LYS A 4 -5.60 -24.77 17.45
N LYS A 5 -5.39 -25.33 16.25
CA LYS A 5 -4.57 -24.72 15.21
C LYS A 5 -5.22 -23.38 14.85
N THR A 6 -4.65 -22.29 15.30
CA THR A 6 -5.14 -20.94 14.99
C THR A 6 -4.93 -20.75 13.48
N ILE A 7 -6.02 -20.51 12.75
CA ILE A 7 -5.94 -20.24 11.31
C ILE A 7 -5.18 -18.93 11.16
N ILE A 8 -4.05 -18.99 10.44
CA ILE A 8 -3.23 -17.80 10.17
C ILE A 8 -4.00 -16.83 9.27
N THR A 9 -3.89 -15.54 9.54
CA THR A 9 -4.51 -14.49 8.73
C THR A 9 -3.49 -13.83 7.80
N LYS A 10 -3.99 -13.16 6.76
CA LYS A 10 -3.18 -12.37 5.84
C LYS A 10 -2.34 -11.32 6.58
N ASP A 11 -2.95 -10.61 7.52
CA ASP A 11 -2.29 -9.56 8.31
C ASP A 11 -1.18 -10.11 9.20
N GLN A 12 -1.35 -11.33 9.74
CA GLN A 12 -0.31 -12.00 10.51
C GLN A 12 0.89 -12.35 9.63
N ILE A 13 0.65 -12.88 8.42
CA ILE A 13 1.74 -13.17 7.47
C ILE A 13 2.50 -11.90 7.09
N VAL A 14 1.78 -10.81 6.82
CA VAL A 14 2.37 -9.49 6.54
C VAL A 14 3.22 -9.01 7.71
N SER A 15 2.69 -9.07 8.94
CA SER A 15 3.42 -8.65 10.14
C SER A 15 4.70 -9.49 10.37
N MET A 16 4.61 -10.81 10.21
CA MET A 16 5.76 -11.72 10.30
C MET A 16 6.82 -11.40 9.24
N TYR A 17 6.37 -11.07 8.01
CA TYR A 17 7.29 -10.70 6.93
C TYR A 17 8.00 -9.38 7.22
N MET A 18 7.28 -8.35 7.66
CA MET A 18 7.88 -7.06 8.01
C MET A 18 8.91 -7.23 9.13
N ASN A 19 8.59 -8.01 10.17
CA ASN A 19 9.51 -8.30 11.27
C ASN A 19 10.76 -9.03 10.76
N TYR A 20 10.58 -10.08 9.93
CA TYR A 20 11.72 -10.81 9.35
C TYR A 20 12.67 -9.87 8.60
N VAL A 21 12.14 -9.02 7.72
CA VAL A 21 12.92 -8.08 6.92
C VAL A 21 13.65 -7.07 7.81
N LEU A 22 13.00 -6.59 8.87
CA LEU A 22 13.61 -5.66 9.83
C LEU A 22 14.74 -6.31 10.67
N GLU A 23 14.57 -7.58 11.07
CA GLU A 23 15.55 -8.29 11.88
C GLU A 23 16.78 -8.72 11.07
N HIS A 24 16.56 -9.15 9.81
CA HIS A 24 17.63 -9.71 8.98
C HIS A 24 18.19 -8.75 7.94
N SER A 25 17.53 -7.60 7.72
CA SER A 25 17.85 -6.63 6.65
C SER A 25 17.84 -7.24 5.25
N GLU A 26 17.20 -8.38 5.07
CA GLU A 26 17.06 -9.09 3.79
C GLU A 26 15.72 -9.84 3.72
N LYS A 27 15.31 -10.19 2.50
CA LYS A 27 14.10 -10.99 2.27
C LYS A 27 14.32 -12.45 2.63
N PRO A 28 13.27 -13.19 3.02
CA PRO A 28 13.34 -14.64 3.18
C PRO A 28 13.82 -15.31 1.88
N LYS A 29 14.74 -16.27 1.99
CA LYS A 29 15.34 -16.98 0.85
C LYS A 29 14.33 -17.82 0.05
N SER A 30 13.26 -18.27 0.71
CA SER A 30 12.17 -19.04 0.08
C SER A 30 10.91 -19.01 0.95
N VAL A 31 9.76 -19.35 0.34
CA VAL A 31 8.50 -19.54 1.07
C VAL A 31 8.66 -20.62 2.15
N TYR A 32 9.29 -21.74 1.82
CA TYR A 32 9.57 -22.81 2.76
C TYR A 32 10.35 -22.32 4.00
N HIS A 33 11.42 -21.55 3.78
CA HIS A 33 12.21 -20.99 4.88
C HIS A 33 11.37 -20.06 5.76
N PHE A 34 10.62 -19.17 5.13
CA PHE A 34 9.78 -18.19 5.82
C PHE A 34 8.66 -18.86 6.65
N THR A 35 7.98 -19.83 6.08
CA THR A 35 6.90 -20.53 6.78
C THR A 35 7.41 -21.37 7.93
N LYS A 36 8.56 -22.04 7.74
CA LYS A 36 9.18 -22.89 8.76
C LYS A 36 9.59 -22.12 10.02
N ILE A 37 10.18 -20.93 9.87
CA ILE A 37 10.63 -20.13 11.02
C ILE A 37 9.46 -19.44 11.75
N ASN A 38 8.31 -19.31 11.10
CA ASN A 38 7.11 -18.67 11.67
C ASN A 38 6.03 -19.71 12.06
N ASP A 39 6.36 -21.01 12.09
CA ASP A 39 5.48 -22.09 12.52
C ASP A 39 4.13 -22.19 11.79
N PHE A 40 4.12 -21.92 10.47
CA PHE A 40 2.96 -22.17 9.63
C PHE A 40 3.34 -22.88 8.33
N THR A 41 2.38 -23.31 7.53
CA THR A 41 2.62 -24.16 6.36
C THR A 41 2.67 -23.36 5.06
N GLU A 42 3.37 -23.89 4.04
CA GLU A 42 3.35 -23.32 2.69
C GLU A 42 1.93 -23.28 2.11
N THR A 43 1.08 -24.25 2.45
CA THR A 43 -0.35 -24.24 2.03
C THR A 43 -1.08 -23.03 2.58
N GLU A 44 -0.84 -22.69 3.85
CA GLU A 44 -1.42 -21.49 4.48
C GLU A 44 -0.85 -20.21 3.86
N PHE A 45 0.42 -20.21 3.48
CA PHE A 45 1.02 -19.11 2.73
C PHE A 45 0.34 -18.92 1.37
N TYR A 46 0.27 -19.98 0.57
CA TYR A 46 -0.28 -19.95 -0.78
C TYR A 46 -1.80 -19.70 -0.83
N ALA A 47 -2.50 -19.79 0.31
CA ALA A 47 -3.89 -19.34 0.40
C ALA A 47 -4.04 -17.80 0.23
N PHE A 48 -2.97 -17.03 0.52
CA PHE A 48 -2.99 -15.57 0.48
C PHE A 48 -2.02 -14.97 -0.54
N PHE A 49 -0.85 -15.60 -0.75
CA PHE A 49 0.25 -15.05 -1.53
C PHE A 49 0.84 -16.08 -2.47
N GLY A 50 1.07 -15.69 -3.73
CA GLY A 50 1.72 -16.57 -4.71
C GLY A 50 3.24 -16.61 -4.57
N THR A 51 3.87 -15.53 -4.11
CA THR A 51 5.32 -15.38 -3.97
C THR A 51 5.68 -14.46 -2.81
N ILE A 52 6.94 -14.48 -2.38
CA ILE A 52 7.47 -13.53 -1.39
C ILE A 52 7.30 -12.06 -1.87
N GLU A 53 7.55 -11.79 -3.14
CA GLU A 53 7.43 -10.43 -3.71
C GLU A 53 5.99 -9.92 -3.70
N SER A 54 5.00 -10.82 -3.72
CA SER A 54 3.58 -10.43 -3.65
C SER A 54 3.21 -9.84 -2.29
N ILE A 55 3.92 -10.23 -1.21
CA ILE A 55 3.71 -9.64 0.13
C ILE A 55 4.10 -8.17 0.12
N GLU A 56 5.23 -7.80 -0.49
CA GLU A 56 5.69 -6.41 -0.52
C GLU A 56 4.71 -5.48 -1.23
N LYS A 57 4.16 -5.93 -2.36
CA LYS A 57 3.11 -5.18 -3.06
C LYS A 57 1.88 -4.99 -2.19
N GLU A 58 1.51 -6.03 -1.46
CA GLU A 58 0.37 -5.99 -0.55
C GLU A 58 0.61 -5.06 0.64
N ILE A 59 1.80 -5.03 1.23
CA ILE A 59 2.12 -4.13 2.34
C ILE A 59 1.88 -2.67 1.93
N PHE A 60 2.41 -2.25 0.78
CA PHE A 60 2.21 -0.88 0.30
C PHE A 60 0.74 -0.58 -0.05
N LYS A 61 0.01 -1.58 -0.58
CA LYS A 61 -1.43 -1.49 -0.76
C LYS A 61 -2.14 -1.30 0.58
N MET A 62 -1.83 -2.12 1.59
CA MET A 62 -2.44 -2.05 2.92
C MET A 62 -2.21 -0.70 3.61
N PHE A 63 -1.10 0.00 3.36
CA PHE A 63 -0.90 1.34 3.88
C PHE A 63 -1.93 2.34 3.32
N VAL A 64 -2.26 2.23 2.03
CA VAL A 64 -3.32 3.05 1.42
C VAL A 64 -4.69 2.65 1.96
N ASP A 65 -5.01 1.35 1.95
CA ASP A 65 -6.30 0.85 2.43
C ASP A 65 -6.55 1.28 3.89
N LYS A 66 -5.52 1.16 4.75
CA LYS A 66 -5.57 1.62 6.14
C LYS A 66 -5.80 3.13 6.26
N THR A 67 -5.20 3.91 5.36
CA THR A 67 -5.42 5.36 5.29
C THR A 67 -6.88 5.65 5.01
N ILE A 68 -7.43 5.03 3.97
CA ILE A 68 -8.84 5.20 3.57
C ILE A 68 -9.78 4.79 4.69
N ASP A 69 -9.52 3.65 5.34
CA ASP A 69 -10.31 3.16 6.48
C ASP A 69 -10.32 4.15 7.65
N LEU A 70 -9.18 4.81 7.93
CA LEU A 70 -9.10 5.81 9.00
C LEU A 70 -9.86 7.09 8.63
N LEU A 71 -9.75 7.54 7.39
CA LEU A 71 -10.47 8.71 6.90
C LEU A 71 -11.98 8.50 6.93
N ASN A 72 -12.46 7.34 6.48
CA ASN A 72 -13.88 7.00 6.45
C ASN A 72 -14.52 6.85 7.85
N LYS A 73 -13.73 6.68 8.90
CA LYS A 73 -14.21 6.72 10.29
C LYS A 73 -14.54 8.11 10.79
N ASN A 74 -14.01 9.14 10.13
CA ASN A 74 -14.30 10.53 10.47
C ASN A 74 -15.50 11.02 9.66
N LYS A 75 -16.64 11.27 10.33
CA LYS A 75 -17.88 11.73 9.68
C LYS A 75 -17.71 13.09 8.96
N GLU A 76 -16.83 13.94 9.43
CA GLU A 76 -16.57 15.24 8.79
C GLU A 76 -15.84 15.08 7.45
N TYR A 77 -15.10 13.98 7.25
CA TYR A 77 -14.38 13.72 6.02
C TYR A 77 -15.28 13.63 4.79
N GLU A 78 -16.51 13.13 4.93
CA GLU A 78 -17.50 13.08 3.85
C GLU A 78 -17.87 14.47 3.31
N LEU A 79 -17.81 15.48 4.19
CA LEU A 79 -18.18 16.87 3.87
C LEU A 79 -17.04 17.66 3.21
N TYR A 80 -15.83 17.11 3.16
CA TYR A 80 -14.69 17.79 2.56
C TYR A 80 -14.81 17.82 1.04
N ASP A 81 -14.38 18.92 0.44
CA ASP A 81 -14.16 19.01 -1.00
C ASP A 81 -12.98 18.09 -1.42
N MET A 82 -12.79 17.91 -2.71
CA MET A 82 -11.72 17.05 -3.25
C MET A 82 -10.33 17.46 -2.72
N LYS A 83 -10.05 18.76 -2.60
CA LYS A 83 -8.78 19.26 -2.07
C LYS A 83 -8.60 18.90 -0.60
N GLY A 84 -9.63 19.05 0.21
CA GLY A 84 -9.64 18.67 1.62
C GLY A 84 -9.45 17.17 1.80
N LYS A 85 -10.12 16.35 0.97
CA LYS A 85 -9.96 14.89 0.96
C LYS A 85 -8.55 14.46 0.60
N MET A 86 -7.96 15.03 -0.45
CA MET A 86 -6.57 14.77 -0.83
C MET A 86 -5.59 15.18 0.28
N LEU A 87 -5.76 16.35 0.86
CA LEU A 87 -4.89 16.82 1.94
C LEU A 87 -4.95 15.88 3.15
N SER A 88 -6.15 15.47 3.56
CA SER A 88 -6.36 14.51 4.64
C SER A 88 -5.71 13.16 4.33
N PHE A 89 -5.82 12.69 3.08
CA PHE A 89 -5.15 11.47 2.63
C PHE A 89 -3.63 11.59 2.81
N TYR A 90 -3.00 12.66 2.31
CA TYR A 90 -1.56 12.83 2.42
C TYR A 90 -1.10 12.84 3.89
N PHE A 91 -1.76 13.60 4.76
CA PHE A 91 -1.40 13.63 6.18
C PHE A 91 -1.50 12.24 6.81
N THR A 92 -2.65 11.58 6.70
CA THR A 92 -2.86 10.26 7.32
C THR A 92 -1.94 9.19 6.73
N PHE A 93 -1.73 9.21 5.41
CA PHE A 93 -0.83 8.27 4.74
C PHE A 93 0.62 8.41 5.22
N PHE A 94 1.14 9.64 5.29
CA PHE A 94 2.50 9.85 5.76
C PHE A 94 2.67 9.62 7.26
N GLU A 95 1.62 9.76 8.08
CA GLU A 95 1.62 9.28 9.47
C GLU A 95 1.77 7.76 9.55
N ILE A 96 1.01 7.01 8.74
CA ILE A 96 1.14 5.54 8.65
C ILE A 96 2.54 5.13 8.20
N LEU A 97 3.09 5.80 7.17
CA LEU A 97 4.47 5.54 6.73
C LEU A 97 5.49 5.85 7.82
N THR A 98 5.27 6.91 8.60
CA THR A 98 6.15 7.30 9.70
C THR A 98 6.10 6.27 10.83
N ALA A 99 4.93 5.74 11.15
CA ALA A 99 4.78 4.65 12.12
C ALA A 99 5.49 3.35 11.67
N ASN A 100 5.73 3.18 10.36
CA ASN A 100 6.40 2.04 9.76
C ASN A 100 7.74 2.41 9.09
N ARG A 101 8.35 3.54 9.53
CA ARG A 101 9.48 4.17 8.84
C ARG A 101 10.65 3.21 8.60
N SER A 102 11.04 2.43 9.60
CA SER A 102 12.17 1.51 9.49
C SER A 102 12.00 0.54 8.33
N TYR A 103 10.82 -0.07 8.19
CA TYR A 103 10.51 -0.96 7.10
C TYR A 103 10.50 -0.25 5.74
N VAL A 104 9.78 0.87 5.65
CA VAL A 104 9.63 1.62 4.39
C VAL A 104 10.99 2.11 3.87
N VAL A 105 11.82 2.66 4.76
CA VAL A 105 13.17 3.14 4.40
C VAL A 105 14.05 1.98 3.96
N LEU A 106 14.05 0.86 4.70
CA LEU A 106 14.84 -0.32 4.37
C LEU A 106 14.49 -0.84 2.98
N VAL A 107 13.21 -1.11 2.72
CA VAL A 107 12.76 -1.70 1.45
C VAL A 107 12.94 -0.76 0.26
N LEU A 108 12.69 0.54 0.43
CA LEU A 108 12.80 1.50 -0.68
C LEU A 108 14.23 1.99 -0.93
N LYS A 109 15.14 1.89 0.04
CA LYS A 109 16.56 2.23 -0.16
C LYS A 109 17.38 1.08 -0.72
N GLU A 110 17.00 -0.15 -0.45
CA GLU A 110 17.77 -1.36 -0.78
C GLU A 110 17.97 -1.58 -2.29
N HIS A 111 17.15 -0.99 -3.14
CA HIS A 111 17.21 -1.21 -4.57
C HIS A 111 17.73 0.02 -5.34
N ASP A 112 18.90 -0.09 -5.95
CA ASP A 112 19.38 0.87 -6.96
C ASP A 112 18.54 0.83 -8.25
N ASN A 113 17.78 -0.24 -8.46
CA ASN A 113 16.96 -0.42 -9.65
C ASN A 113 15.57 0.23 -9.48
N GLN A 114 15.38 1.38 -10.14
CA GLN A 114 14.12 2.14 -10.13
C GLN A 114 12.90 1.33 -10.61
N LEU A 115 13.09 0.42 -11.57
CA LEU A 115 11.98 -0.43 -12.06
C LEU A 115 11.49 -1.39 -10.98
N LYS A 116 12.38 -1.99 -10.20
CA LYS A 116 11.98 -2.86 -9.08
C LYS A 116 11.21 -2.08 -8.01
N LYS A 117 11.64 -0.86 -7.67
CA LYS A 117 10.90 0.02 -6.75
C LYS A 117 9.48 0.31 -7.25
N LEU A 118 9.33 0.66 -8.52
CA LEU A 118 8.02 0.92 -9.12
C LEU A 118 7.13 -0.34 -9.12
N MET A 119 7.70 -1.52 -9.32
CA MET A 119 6.96 -2.78 -9.24
C MET A 119 6.47 -3.09 -7.83
N GLN A 120 7.28 -2.82 -6.79
CA GLN A 120 6.87 -2.96 -5.39
C GLN A 120 5.71 -2.00 -5.05
N LEU A 121 5.74 -0.79 -5.59
CA LEU A 121 4.71 0.23 -5.37
C LEU A 121 3.46 0.04 -6.25
N SER A 122 3.38 -1.04 -7.05
CA SER A 122 2.22 -1.26 -7.94
C SER A 122 0.90 -1.42 -7.18
N GLY A 123 0.91 -2.08 -6.03
CA GLY A 123 -0.27 -2.21 -5.17
C GLY A 123 -0.72 -0.85 -4.61
N LEU A 124 0.24 -0.06 -4.12
CA LEU A 124 -0.01 1.32 -3.69
C LEU A 124 -0.61 2.17 -4.81
N ARG A 125 -0.01 2.11 -6.02
CA ARG A 125 -0.50 2.88 -7.17
C ARG A 125 -1.96 2.57 -7.49
N ASN A 126 -2.31 1.28 -7.52
CA ASN A 126 -3.67 0.87 -7.85
C ASN A 126 -4.68 1.37 -6.80
N SER A 127 -4.48 1.07 -5.51
CA SER A 127 -5.38 1.54 -4.46
C SER A 127 -5.46 3.06 -4.36
N PHE A 128 -4.35 3.76 -4.58
CA PHE A 128 -4.36 5.23 -4.60
C PHE A 128 -5.16 5.79 -5.78
N ARG A 129 -5.03 5.19 -6.96
CA ARG A 129 -5.83 5.59 -8.14
C ARG A 129 -7.31 5.31 -7.95
N ASP A 130 -7.66 4.16 -7.40
CA ASP A 130 -9.04 3.80 -7.09
C ASP A 130 -9.65 4.83 -6.13
N TYR A 131 -8.94 5.16 -5.05
CA TYR A 131 -9.34 6.22 -4.11
C TYR A 131 -9.52 7.58 -4.81
N LEU A 132 -8.59 7.99 -5.68
CA LEU A 132 -8.71 9.25 -6.41
C LEU A 132 -9.93 9.26 -7.32
N SER A 133 -10.20 8.15 -8.01
CA SER A 133 -11.38 8.03 -8.89
C SER A 133 -12.69 8.15 -8.10
N GLU A 134 -12.72 7.73 -6.84
CA GLU A 134 -13.88 7.88 -5.95
C GLU A 134 -14.11 9.33 -5.50
N ILE A 135 -13.02 10.08 -5.25
CA ILE A 135 -13.15 11.48 -4.77
C ILE A 135 -13.24 12.52 -5.88
N ILE A 136 -12.98 12.13 -7.14
CA ILE A 136 -13.21 12.98 -8.30
C ILE A 136 -14.73 13.20 -8.41
N THR A 137 -15.13 14.43 -8.09
CA THR A 137 -16.53 14.85 -8.10
C THR A 137 -16.89 15.55 -9.42
N ASP A 138 -18.09 16.11 -9.46
CA ASP A 138 -18.67 16.81 -10.60
C ASP A 138 -17.82 17.97 -11.15
N ASP A 139 -16.78 18.39 -10.42
CA ASP A 139 -15.85 19.45 -10.85
C ASP A 139 -15.14 19.14 -12.18
N PHE A 140 -15.03 17.85 -12.54
CA PHE A 140 -14.46 17.40 -13.82
C PHE A 140 -15.52 17.11 -14.89
N ARG A 141 -16.82 17.26 -14.58
CA ARG A 141 -17.89 17.02 -15.54
C ARG A 141 -17.93 18.14 -16.57
N THR A 142 -17.47 17.84 -17.77
CA THR A 142 -17.63 18.70 -18.94
C THR A 142 -18.71 18.14 -19.86
N GLN A 143 -19.29 18.99 -20.73
CA GLN A 143 -20.30 18.54 -21.72
C GLN A 143 -19.75 17.57 -22.77
N GLN A 144 -18.43 17.32 -22.79
CA GLN A 144 -17.78 16.41 -23.73
C GLN A 144 -17.07 15.27 -22.97
N GLU A 145 -17.65 14.08 -23.02
CA GLU A 145 -17.18 12.88 -22.36
C GLU A 145 -15.70 12.52 -22.66
N LYS A 146 -15.23 12.76 -23.90
CA LYS A 146 -13.84 12.51 -24.30
C LYS A 146 -12.84 13.42 -23.59
N LEU A 147 -13.20 14.70 -23.38
CA LEU A 147 -12.36 15.66 -22.65
C LEU A 147 -12.30 15.31 -21.17
N GLN A 148 -13.44 14.93 -20.59
CA GLN A 148 -13.53 14.49 -19.20
C GLN A 148 -12.62 13.28 -18.92
N ASN A 149 -12.70 12.24 -19.75
CA ASN A 149 -11.86 11.04 -19.62
C ASN A 149 -10.36 11.37 -19.75
N PHE A 150 -9.98 12.32 -20.61
CA PHE A 150 -8.59 12.75 -20.75
C PHE A 150 -8.11 13.52 -19.50
N GLN A 151 -8.91 14.44 -19.01
CA GLN A 151 -8.60 15.25 -17.82
C GLN A 151 -8.47 14.36 -16.57
N GLU A 152 -9.38 13.42 -16.38
CA GLU A 152 -9.33 12.44 -15.29
C GLU A 152 -8.02 11.61 -15.32
N LYS A 153 -7.68 11.04 -16.48
CA LYS A 153 -6.44 10.28 -16.64
C LYS A 153 -5.21 11.14 -16.35
N ALA A 154 -5.17 12.37 -16.87
CA ALA A 154 -4.07 13.29 -16.63
C ALA A 154 -3.94 13.64 -15.14
N PHE A 155 -5.06 13.87 -14.46
CA PHE A 155 -5.09 14.12 -13.02
C PHE A 155 -4.59 12.93 -12.21
N LEU A 156 -5.04 11.71 -12.53
CA LEU A 156 -4.59 10.49 -11.84
C LEU A 156 -3.07 10.27 -11.98
N GLU A 157 -2.52 10.47 -13.19
CA GLU A 157 -1.08 10.33 -13.41
C GLU A 157 -0.27 11.45 -12.74
N ALA A 158 -0.74 12.70 -12.81
CA ALA A 158 -0.09 13.82 -12.12
C ALA A 158 -0.08 13.62 -10.60
N SER A 159 -1.19 13.17 -10.02
CA SER A 159 -1.30 12.85 -8.59
C SER A 159 -0.38 11.70 -8.18
N TRP A 160 -0.24 10.68 -9.02
CA TRP A 160 0.70 9.60 -8.79
C TRP A 160 2.16 10.10 -8.78
N ILE A 161 2.54 10.91 -9.76
CA ILE A 161 3.88 11.52 -9.82
C ILE A 161 4.12 12.39 -8.57
N GLN A 162 3.13 13.18 -8.17
CA GLN A 162 3.22 14.01 -6.95
C GLN A 162 3.43 13.14 -5.71
N LEU A 163 2.69 12.03 -5.56
CA LEU A 163 2.86 11.11 -4.44
C LEU A 163 4.27 10.52 -4.40
N LEU A 164 4.82 10.09 -5.55
CA LEU A 164 6.17 9.57 -5.65
C LEU A 164 7.24 10.61 -5.30
N LEU A 165 7.07 11.87 -5.75
CA LEU A 165 7.98 12.96 -5.41
C LEU A 165 7.94 13.27 -3.91
N THR A 166 6.75 13.31 -3.32
CA THR A 166 6.58 13.52 -1.89
C THR A 166 7.19 12.38 -1.09
N LEU A 167 6.97 11.13 -1.52
CA LEU A 167 7.58 9.95 -0.90
C LEU A 167 9.12 9.99 -0.98
N LYS A 168 9.66 10.36 -2.14
CA LYS A 168 11.12 10.53 -2.32
C LYS A 168 11.69 11.60 -1.39
N PHE A 169 10.96 12.68 -1.18
CA PHE A 169 11.39 13.76 -0.27
C PHE A 169 11.31 13.36 1.19
N TRP A 170 10.33 12.53 1.56
CA TRP A 170 10.12 12.02 2.91
C TRP A 170 11.18 10.95 3.30
N LEU A 171 11.72 10.15 2.36
CA LEU A 171 12.77 9.14 2.59
C LEU A 171 14.10 9.76 2.99
#